data_eed322581c905d4077edac48bf480c43
#
_entry.id   eed322581c905d4077edac48bf480c43
#
_cell.length_a   1.000
_cell.length_b   1.000
_cell.length_c   1.000
_cell.angle_alpha   90.00
_cell.angle_beta   90.00
_cell.angle_gamma   90.00
#
_symmetry.space_group_name_H-M   'P 1'
#
loop_
_entity.id
_entity.type
_entity.pdbx_description
1 polymer ?
#
loop_
_entity_poly.entity_id
_entity_poly.type
_entity_poly.pdbx_seq_one_letter_code
_entity_poly.pdbx_strand_id
1 'polypeptide(L)'
;DAFRERRDLVVSLLNDAPGLDCPTPEGAFYVYPDASGLIGKKTPGGKVIETDEDLTGYFLEEARVAAVHGGAFGLSPGFRISYATSNDILEEACRRIQSACAALA
;
A
#
# COMPACT_ATOMS: atom_id res chain seq x y z
N ASP A 1 21.07 7.63 -6.37
CA ASP A 1 20.51 7.36 -7.69
C ASP A 1 18.98 7.44 -7.65
N ALA A 2 18.36 7.53 -8.81
CA ALA A 2 16.93 7.80 -8.92
C ALA A 2 16.06 6.68 -8.30
N PHE A 3 16.47 5.43 -8.43
CA PHE A 3 15.71 4.32 -7.85
C PHE A 3 15.77 4.33 -6.33
N ARG A 4 16.91 4.65 -5.76
CA ARG A 4 17.05 4.73 -4.31
C ARG A 4 16.20 5.86 -3.75
N GLU A 5 16.19 7.01 -4.41
CA GLU A 5 15.38 8.15 -4.00
C GLU A 5 13.88 7.82 -4.05
N ARG A 6 13.42 7.15 -5.10
CA ARG A 6 12.03 6.72 -5.22
C ARG A 6 11.68 5.71 -4.15
N ARG A 7 12.56 4.75 -3.91
CA ARG A 7 12.38 3.75 -2.86
C ARG A 7 12.19 4.43 -1.51
N ASP A 8 13.08 5.35 -1.16
CA ASP A 8 13.02 6.02 0.12
C ASP A 8 11.77 6.89 0.24
N LEU A 9 11.36 7.53 -0.85
CA LEU A 9 10.13 8.32 -0.88
C LEU A 9 8.90 7.44 -0.63
N VAL A 10 8.79 6.33 -1.35
CA VAL A 10 7.64 5.42 -1.21
C VAL A 10 7.58 4.80 0.18
N VAL A 11 8.72 4.33 0.71
CA VAL A 11 8.79 3.76 2.06
C VAL A 11 8.35 4.78 3.09
N SER A 12 8.83 6.02 2.99
CA SER A 12 8.46 7.08 3.93
C SER A 12 6.97 7.40 3.88
N LEU A 13 6.42 7.56 2.67
CA LEU A 13 5.01 7.89 2.50
C LEU A 13 4.09 6.77 2.96
N LEU A 14 4.44 5.52 2.68
CA LEU A 14 3.62 4.38 3.09
C LEU A 14 3.67 4.17 4.60
N ASN A 15 4.82 4.43 5.25
CA ASN A 15 4.91 4.34 6.71
C ASN A 15 4.11 5.45 7.41
N ASP A 16 3.80 6.53 6.73
CA ASP A 16 2.91 7.57 7.26
C ASP A 16 1.44 7.17 7.17
N ALA A 17 1.11 6.13 6.39
CA ALA A 17 -0.27 5.65 6.29
C ALA A 17 -0.64 4.85 7.54
N PRO A 18 -1.81 5.14 8.19
CA PRO A 18 -2.21 4.40 9.39
C PRO A 18 -2.36 2.91 9.10
N GLY A 19 -1.76 2.09 9.95
CA GLY A 19 -1.88 0.63 9.87
C GLY A 19 -0.95 -0.07 8.90
N LEU A 20 -0.09 0.68 8.20
CA LEU A 20 0.92 0.09 7.30
C LEU A 20 2.30 0.13 7.94
N ASP A 21 3.07 -0.93 7.70
CA ASP A 21 4.47 -1.01 8.08
C ASP A 21 5.25 -1.43 6.83
N CYS A 22 6.00 -0.50 6.26
CA CYS A 22 6.70 -0.72 5.01
C CYS A 22 8.20 -0.83 5.24
N PRO A 23 8.78 -2.05 5.23
CA PRO A 23 10.22 -2.20 5.33
C PRO A 23 10.92 -1.71 4.06
N THR A 24 12.17 -1.26 4.21
CA THR A 24 12.96 -0.83 3.07
C THR A 24 13.46 -2.04 2.30
N PRO A 25 13.10 -2.18 1.01
CA PRO A 25 13.55 -3.32 0.21
C PRO A 25 15.00 -3.16 -0.22
N GLU A 26 15.65 -4.27 -0.50
CA GLU A 26 17.00 -4.29 -1.05
C GLU A 26 16.96 -4.87 -2.46
N GLY A 27 17.38 -4.09 -3.47
CA GLY A 27 17.55 -4.56 -4.82
C GLY A 27 16.28 -4.90 -5.60
N ALA A 28 15.11 -4.55 -5.07
CA ALA A 28 13.83 -4.80 -5.73
C ALA A 28 13.29 -3.54 -6.40
N PHE A 29 12.36 -3.71 -7.33
CA PHE A 29 11.67 -2.60 -7.99
C PHE A 29 10.29 -2.33 -7.38
N TYR A 30 10.01 -2.90 -6.22
CA TYR A 30 8.73 -2.73 -5.53
C TYR A 30 8.94 -2.81 -4.02
N VAL A 31 8.00 -2.22 -3.28
CA VAL A 31 7.94 -2.31 -1.82
C VAL A 31 6.80 -3.25 -1.44
N TYR A 32 6.87 -3.78 -0.22
CA TYR A 32 5.89 -4.73 0.29
C TYR A 32 5.45 -4.34 1.70
N PRO A 33 4.54 -3.35 1.83
CA PRO A 33 4.07 -2.95 3.16
C PRO A 33 3.22 -4.04 3.81
N ASP A 34 3.46 -4.23 5.11
CA ASP A 34 2.64 -5.10 5.95
C ASP A 34 1.35 -4.35 6.30
N ALA A 35 0.21 -4.98 6.04
CA ALA A 35 -1.10 -4.37 6.26
C ALA A 35 -1.88 -5.03 7.40
N SER A 36 -1.20 -5.77 8.28
CA SER A 36 -1.89 -6.46 9.39
C SER A 36 -2.69 -5.50 10.28
N GLY A 37 -2.24 -4.25 10.41
CA GLY A 37 -2.96 -3.23 11.17
C GLY A 37 -4.26 -2.76 10.55
N LEU A 38 -4.53 -3.11 9.30
CA LEU A 38 -5.76 -2.73 8.59
C LEU A 38 -6.77 -3.88 8.50
N ILE A 39 -6.35 -5.10 8.79
CA ILE A 39 -7.24 -6.25 8.73
C ILE A 39 -8.24 -6.15 9.88
N GLY A 40 -9.51 -6.35 9.58
CA GLY A 40 -10.60 -6.23 10.54
C GLY A 40 -11.24 -4.84 10.60
N LYS A 41 -10.68 -3.86 9.92
CA LYS A 41 -11.26 -2.52 9.86
C LYS A 41 -12.36 -2.47 8.79
N LYS A 42 -13.22 -1.46 8.89
CA LYS A 42 -14.33 -1.28 7.95
C LYS A 42 -14.06 -0.12 7.01
N THR A 43 -14.46 -0.28 5.75
CA THR A 43 -14.44 0.80 4.77
C THR A 43 -15.56 1.81 5.08
N PRO A 44 -15.49 3.03 4.51
CA PRO A 44 -16.59 3.99 4.65
C PRO A 44 -17.94 3.44 4.17
N GLY A 45 -17.93 2.48 3.25
CA GLY A 45 -19.15 1.82 2.79
C GLY A 45 -19.66 0.71 3.71
N GLY A 46 -18.94 0.41 4.80
CA GLY A 46 -19.35 -0.59 5.78
C GLY A 46 -18.83 -2.00 5.54
N LYS A 47 -17.99 -2.20 4.53
CA LYS A 47 -17.40 -3.51 4.25
C LYS A 47 -16.20 -3.75 5.15
N VAL A 48 -16.12 -4.95 5.75
CA VAL A 48 -14.97 -5.33 6.58
C VAL A 48 -13.82 -5.81 5.70
N ILE A 49 -12.61 -5.32 5.97
CA ILE A 49 -11.39 -5.78 5.33
C ILE A 49 -10.94 -7.05 6.05
N GLU A 50 -11.18 -8.20 5.47
CA GLU A 50 -10.83 -9.48 6.09
C GLU A 50 -9.50 -10.04 5.59
N THR A 51 -9.12 -9.69 4.35
CA THR A 51 -7.90 -10.16 3.71
C THR A 51 -7.18 -9.02 3.01
N ASP A 52 -5.91 -9.26 2.62
CA ASP A 52 -5.19 -8.30 1.80
C ASP A 52 -5.77 -8.16 0.40
N GLU A 53 -6.43 -9.19 -0.11
CA GLU A 53 -7.16 -9.09 -1.36
C GLU A 53 -8.32 -8.09 -1.25
N ASP A 54 -9.06 -8.12 -0.16
CA ASP A 54 -10.11 -7.12 0.11
C ASP A 54 -9.51 -5.71 0.16
N LEU A 55 -8.36 -5.57 0.80
CA LEU A 55 -7.68 -4.29 0.94
C LEU A 55 -7.24 -3.74 -0.43
N THR A 56 -6.63 -4.57 -1.27
CA THR A 56 -6.21 -4.11 -2.60
C THR A 56 -7.39 -3.78 -3.49
N GLY A 57 -8.50 -4.50 -3.35
CA GLY A 57 -9.74 -4.15 -4.02
C GLY A 57 -10.27 -2.79 -3.59
N TYR A 58 -10.22 -2.52 -2.28
CA TYR A 58 -10.60 -1.23 -1.73
C TYR A 58 -9.71 -0.09 -2.28
N PHE A 59 -8.39 -0.30 -2.33
CA PHE A 59 -7.48 0.69 -2.89
C PHE A 59 -7.76 0.96 -4.36
N LEU A 60 -8.08 -0.07 -5.12
CA LEU A 60 -8.40 0.09 -6.54
C LEU A 60 -9.69 0.90 -6.74
N GLU A 61 -10.73 0.60 -5.97
CA GLU A 61 -12.03 1.25 -6.11
C GLU A 61 -12.03 2.68 -5.57
N GLU A 62 -11.45 2.91 -4.40
CA GLU A 62 -11.54 4.19 -3.69
C GLU A 62 -10.35 5.10 -3.95
N ALA A 63 -9.15 4.53 -3.96
CA ALA A 63 -7.93 5.32 -4.17
C ALA A 63 -7.46 5.30 -5.62
N ARG A 64 -8.03 4.44 -6.44
CA ARG A 64 -7.65 4.22 -7.84
C ARG A 64 -6.17 3.86 -7.98
N VAL A 65 -5.68 3.07 -7.03
CA VAL A 65 -4.29 2.58 -7.02
C VAL A 65 -4.33 1.07 -7.18
N ALA A 66 -3.64 0.57 -8.19
CA ALA A 66 -3.51 -0.86 -8.42
C ALA A 66 -2.34 -1.41 -7.60
N ALA A 67 -2.61 -2.39 -6.76
CA ALA A 67 -1.59 -3.08 -5.97
C ALA A 67 -1.86 -4.57 -6.05
N VAL A 68 -0.82 -5.39 -5.83
CA VAL A 68 -0.97 -6.84 -5.87
C VAL A 68 -0.98 -7.36 -4.44
N HIS A 69 -2.06 -8.08 -4.05
CA HIS A 69 -2.21 -8.58 -2.68
C HIS A 69 -1.18 -9.67 -2.38
N GLY A 70 -0.76 -9.73 -1.11
CA GLY A 70 0.30 -10.64 -0.68
C GLY A 70 -0.06 -12.11 -0.75
N GLY A 71 -1.35 -12.43 -0.68
CA GLY A 71 -1.82 -13.81 -0.82
C GLY A 71 -1.41 -14.46 -2.14
N ALA A 72 -1.26 -13.65 -3.21
CA ALA A 72 -0.80 -14.15 -4.51
C ALA A 72 0.65 -14.63 -4.47
N PHE A 73 1.42 -14.24 -3.46
CA PHE A 73 2.83 -14.61 -3.28
C PHE A 73 3.08 -15.38 -1.99
N GLY A 74 2.04 -15.76 -1.27
CA GLY A 74 2.17 -16.41 0.01
C GLY A 74 2.63 -15.50 1.15
N LEU A 75 2.52 -14.17 0.98
CA LEU A 75 3.00 -13.17 1.92
C LEU A 75 1.84 -12.31 2.42
N SER A 76 0.88 -12.91 3.07
CA SER A 76 -0.31 -12.23 3.61
C SER A 76 -0.12 -11.98 5.12
N PRO A 77 -0.68 -10.87 5.68
CA PRO A 77 -1.37 -9.79 4.99
C PRO A 77 -0.42 -8.69 4.53
N GLY A 78 -0.58 -8.25 3.30
CA GLY A 78 0.24 -7.20 2.74
C GLY A 78 -0.07 -7.00 1.27
N PHE A 79 0.65 -6.09 0.63
CA PHE A 79 0.48 -5.85 -0.80
C PHE A 79 1.78 -5.34 -1.40
N ARG A 80 1.86 -5.42 -2.72
CA ARG A 80 3.07 -5.01 -3.44
C ARG A 80 2.77 -3.81 -4.32
N ILE A 81 3.64 -2.81 -4.26
CA ILE A 81 3.58 -1.63 -5.13
C ILE A 81 4.93 -1.45 -5.81
N SER A 82 4.91 -1.33 -7.14
CA SER A 82 6.12 -1.04 -7.91
C SER A 82 6.47 0.44 -7.82
N TYR A 83 7.75 0.75 -7.64
CA TYR A 83 8.22 2.14 -7.68
C TYR A 83 9.02 2.43 -8.97
N ALA A 84 8.91 1.58 -9.98
CA ALA A 84 9.55 1.79 -11.28
C ALA A 84 8.68 2.67 -12.18
N THR A 85 8.39 3.89 -11.71
CA THR A 85 7.61 4.89 -12.44
C THR A 85 8.07 6.29 -12.02
N SER A 86 7.42 7.35 -12.50
CA SER A 86 7.83 8.71 -12.16
C SER A 86 7.52 9.06 -10.70
N ASN A 87 8.30 9.98 -10.12
CA ASN A 87 8.11 10.42 -8.74
C ASN A 87 6.72 11.02 -8.53
N ASP A 88 6.22 11.78 -9.49
CA ASP A 88 4.90 12.42 -9.37
C ASP A 88 3.78 11.40 -9.26
N ILE A 89 3.84 10.34 -10.07
CA ILE A 89 2.84 9.27 -10.04
C ILE A 89 2.93 8.50 -8.73
N LEU A 90 4.14 8.20 -8.27
CA LEU A 90 4.34 7.47 -7.01
C LEU A 90 3.86 8.29 -5.81
N GLU A 91 4.19 9.57 -5.77
CA GLU A 91 3.77 10.44 -4.68
C GLU A 91 2.26 10.53 -4.60
N GLU A 92 1.58 10.73 -5.73
CA GLU A 92 0.13 10.78 -5.79
C GLU A 92 -0.50 9.46 -5.33
N ALA A 93 0.04 8.33 -5.82
CA ALA A 93 -0.47 7.01 -5.43
C ALA A 93 -0.34 6.79 -3.92
N CYS A 94 0.82 7.12 -3.34
CA CYS A 94 1.04 6.95 -1.90
C CYS A 94 0.13 7.85 -1.07
N ARG A 95 -0.11 9.07 -1.51
CA ARG A 95 -1.03 9.98 -0.81
C ARG A 95 -2.46 9.48 -0.84
N ARG A 96 -2.89 8.90 -1.97
CA ARG A 96 -4.21 8.28 -2.07
C ARG A 96 -4.34 7.09 -1.14
N ILE A 97 -3.27 6.28 -1.03
CA ILE A 97 -3.25 5.16 -0.09
C ILE A 97 -3.32 5.66 1.35
N GLN A 98 -2.58 6.71 1.70
CA GLN A 98 -2.66 7.33 3.04
C GLN A 98 -4.08 7.75 3.37
N SER A 99 -4.75 8.41 2.44
CA SER A 99 -6.13 8.86 2.64
C SER A 99 -7.10 7.69 2.78
N ALA A 100 -6.93 6.66 1.96
CA ALA A 100 -7.76 5.47 2.02
C ALA A 100 -7.58 4.72 3.34
N CYS A 101 -6.34 4.59 3.83
CA CYS A 101 -6.07 3.96 5.12
C CYS A 101 -6.67 4.77 6.27
N ALA A 102 -6.59 6.09 6.22
CA ALA A 102 -7.15 6.95 7.25
C ALA A 102 -8.67 6.87 7.32
N ALA A 103 -9.33 6.52 6.21
CA ALA A 103 -10.78 6.39 6.15
C ALA A 103 -11.29 5.05 6.70
N LEU A 104 -10.41 4.07 6.92
CA LEU A 104 -10.78 2.80 7.52
C LEU A 104 -11.01 2.95 9.03
N ALA A 105 -12.02 2.28 9.53
CA ALA A 105 -12.39 2.41 10.95
C ALA A 105 -12.38 1.07 11.69
#